data_b99130fb4dbe261a3eb02cccc94c044e
#
_entry.id   b99130fb4dbe261a3eb02cccc94c044e
#
_cell.length_a   1.000
_cell.length_b   1.000
_cell.length_c   1.000
_cell.angle_alpha   90.00
_cell.angle_beta   90.00
_cell.angle_gamma   90.00
#
_symmetry.space_group_name_H-M   'P 1'
#
loop_
_entity.id
_entity.type
_entity.pdbx_description
1 polymer ?
#
loop_
_entity_poly.entity_id
_entity_poly.type
_entity_poly.pdbx_seq_one_letter_code
_entity_poly.pdbx_strand_id
1 'polypeptide(L)'
;MKKDFSNLCFSLAGLATIAVPQTVQADESLPYWKDIQVVSVNREEPRSAFMTYANKTQALTGDYEKSPYYQLLNGTWKFYYTDSYKQLPADVTEASPSEQGWQNITVPGNWEVQGFGTAIYTNHGYEFQPLNPKPPQLPENTPVGVYRRTITVPEDWNGRDIYLHIAGAKSGCYVYLNGKEVGYNEDSKNPAEYLVNDWLKPGENVLTLKIFRWSTGSYLECQDFWRLSGIERDVFLYSQPKASVQDFRITSTLDDTYKDGIFRLAIDLKNHRTATANLEGSYELL
;
A
#
# COMPACT_ATOMS: atom_id res chain seq x y z
N MET A 1 -23.11 -72.07 -33.02
CA MET A 1 -21.77 -72.39 -32.47
C MET A 1 -21.53 -71.62 -31.19
N LYS A 2 -21.66 -72.37 -30.11
CA LYS A 2 -21.36 -71.84 -28.70
C LYS A 2 -19.85 -71.93 -28.48
N LYS A 3 -19.25 -70.93 -27.91
CA LYS A 3 -17.94 -71.02 -27.24
C LYS A 3 -18.04 -70.53 -25.84
N ASP A 4 -17.70 -71.45 -24.93
CA ASP A 4 -17.63 -71.25 -23.48
C ASP A 4 -16.48 -70.34 -23.08
N PHE A 5 -16.74 -69.49 -22.10
CA PHE A 5 -15.68 -68.75 -21.38
C PHE A 5 -15.50 -69.40 -19.97
N SER A 6 -14.34 -69.99 -19.79
CA SER A 6 -13.89 -70.55 -18.52
C SER A 6 -13.48 -69.45 -17.53
N ASN A 7 -13.94 -69.60 -16.31
CA ASN A 7 -13.60 -68.80 -15.16
C ASN A 7 -12.10 -68.83 -14.81
N LEU A 8 -11.49 -67.67 -14.68
CA LEU A 8 -10.16 -67.51 -14.10
C LEU A 8 -10.30 -66.71 -12.77
N CYS A 9 -10.17 -67.43 -11.65
CA CYS A 9 -10.06 -66.79 -10.32
C CYS A 9 -8.66 -66.22 -10.16
N PHE A 10 -8.57 -64.90 -9.95
CA PHE A 10 -7.39 -64.27 -9.39
C PHE A 10 -7.59 -63.94 -7.89
N SER A 11 -6.82 -64.57 -7.02
CA SER A 11 -6.70 -64.20 -5.63
C SER A 11 -5.81 -62.95 -5.53
N LEU A 12 -6.40 -61.82 -5.08
CA LEU A 12 -5.64 -60.62 -4.67
C LEU A 12 -5.08 -60.85 -3.27
N ALA A 13 -3.75 -61.00 -3.18
CA ALA A 13 -3.06 -60.85 -1.92
C ALA A 13 -2.93 -59.36 -1.63
N GLY A 14 -3.60 -58.89 -0.58
CA GLY A 14 -3.55 -57.49 -0.17
C GLY A 14 -2.21 -57.14 0.45
N LEU A 15 -1.43 -56.31 -0.22
CA LEU A 15 -0.32 -55.55 0.38
C LEU A 15 -0.92 -54.36 1.15
N ALA A 16 -0.92 -54.46 2.48
CA ALA A 16 -1.23 -53.29 3.33
C ALA A 16 -0.05 -52.30 3.23
N THR A 17 -0.21 -51.27 2.45
CA THR A 17 0.68 -50.09 2.49
C THR A 17 0.37 -49.30 3.75
N ILE A 18 1.30 -49.32 4.69
CA ILE A 18 1.29 -48.42 5.84
C ILE A 18 1.54 -47.01 5.27
N ALA A 19 0.48 -46.19 5.17
CA ALA A 19 0.60 -44.79 4.89
C ALA A 19 1.29 -44.08 6.08
N VAL A 20 2.55 -43.77 5.94
CA VAL A 20 3.26 -42.85 6.84
C VAL A 20 2.58 -41.49 6.67
N PRO A 21 2.05 -40.86 7.73
CA PRO A 21 1.53 -39.51 7.60
C PRO A 21 2.69 -38.60 7.21
N GLN A 22 2.68 -38.11 5.97
CA GLN A 22 3.50 -36.97 5.59
C GLN A 22 2.98 -35.77 6.40
N THR A 23 3.77 -35.34 7.37
CA THR A 23 3.61 -34.01 7.95
C THR A 23 3.78 -33.04 6.81
N VAL A 24 2.68 -32.49 6.33
CA VAL A 24 2.69 -31.30 5.49
C VAL A 24 3.32 -30.21 6.36
N GLN A 25 4.62 -29.93 6.15
CA GLN A 25 5.20 -28.69 6.65
C GLN A 25 4.32 -27.60 6.06
N ALA A 26 3.73 -26.79 6.94
CA ALA A 26 3.09 -25.56 6.52
C ALA A 26 4.16 -24.78 5.74
N ASP A 27 3.91 -24.57 4.47
CA ASP A 27 4.74 -23.73 3.63
C ASP A 27 4.69 -22.34 4.28
N GLU A 28 5.77 -21.90 4.94
CA GLU A 28 5.83 -20.56 5.49
C GLU A 28 5.74 -19.61 4.31
N SER A 29 4.58 -18.97 4.16
CA SER A 29 4.36 -18.00 3.11
C SER A 29 5.47 -16.94 3.17
N LEU A 30 6.08 -16.63 2.04
CA LEU A 30 7.10 -15.58 1.95
C LEU A 30 6.53 -14.27 2.48
N PRO A 31 7.33 -13.45 3.19
CA PRO A 31 6.90 -12.11 3.56
C PRO A 31 6.66 -11.28 2.28
N TYR A 32 5.66 -10.41 2.28
CA TYR A 32 5.19 -9.68 1.09
C TYR A 32 6.32 -9.05 0.28
N TRP A 33 7.30 -8.40 0.94
CA TRP A 33 8.41 -7.75 0.25
C TRP A 33 9.34 -8.69 -0.52
N LYS A 34 9.21 -10.01 -0.35
CA LYS A 34 9.92 -11.08 -1.07
C LYS A 34 9.03 -11.92 -1.98
N ASP A 35 7.73 -11.69 -1.94
CA ASP A 35 6.76 -12.47 -2.71
C ASP A 35 6.32 -11.72 -3.95
N ILE A 36 6.78 -12.16 -5.12
CA ILE A 36 6.42 -11.55 -6.43
C ILE A 36 4.92 -11.62 -6.76
N GLN A 37 4.16 -12.41 -6.03
CA GLN A 37 2.71 -12.50 -6.20
C GLN A 37 1.97 -11.42 -5.42
N VAL A 38 2.64 -10.72 -4.49
CA VAL A 38 2.03 -9.76 -3.58
C VAL A 38 2.60 -8.36 -3.83
N VAL A 39 1.95 -7.60 -4.70
CA VAL A 39 2.30 -6.20 -4.98
C VAL A 39 1.66 -5.25 -3.96
N SER A 40 0.46 -5.59 -3.49
CA SER A 40 -0.25 -4.80 -2.47
C SER A 40 -1.22 -5.66 -1.66
N VAL A 41 -1.53 -5.22 -0.45
CA VAL A 41 -2.54 -5.82 0.44
C VAL A 41 -3.41 -4.71 0.99
N ASN A 42 -4.73 -4.85 0.91
CA ASN A 42 -5.75 -3.89 1.38
C ASN A 42 -5.58 -2.45 0.82
N ARG A 43 -4.83 -2.28 -0.25
CA ARG A 43 -4.74 -1.00 -0.94
C ARG A 43 -6.01 -0.78 -1.76
N GLU A 44 -6.59 0.41 -1.68
CA GLU A 44 -7.68 0.83 -2.54
C GLU A 44 -7.25 0.85 -4.02
N GLU A 45 -8.20 0.68 -4.93
CA GLU A 45 -7.93 0.81 -6.36
C GLU A 45 -7.41 2.22 -6.69
N PRO A 46 -6.41 2.33 -7.56
CA PRO A 46 -5.91 3.63 -8.00
C PRO A 46 -7.01 4.49 -8.63
N ARG A 47 -7.01 5.76 -8.32
CA ARG A 47 -8.01 6.73 -8.78
C ARG A 47 -7.40 8.06 -9.19
N SER A 48 -8.18 8.90 -9.86
CA SER A 48 -7.83 10.28 -10.14
C SER A 48 -7.62 11.07 -8.84
N ALA A 49 -6.65 11.98 -8.85
CA ALA A 49 -6.38 12.82 -7.69
C ALA A 49 -7.44 13.92 -7.57
N PHE A 50 -8.23 13.89 -6.51
CA PHE A 50 -9.18 14.93 -6.15
C PHE A 50 -9.47 14.91 -4.65
N MET A 51 -9.99 16.02 -4.15
CA MET A 51 -10.36 16.20 -2.74
C MET A 51 -11.83 16.54 -2.60
N THR A 52 -12.45 16.06 -1.52
CA THR A 52 -13.78 16.45 -1.10
C THR A 52 -13.73 17.77 -0.32
N TYR A 53 -14.61 18.72 -0.64
CA TYR A 53 -14.71 20.01 0.05
C TYR A 53 -16.13 20.21 0.62
N ALA A 54 -16.27 21.08 1.60
CA ALA A 54 -17.58 21.37 2.20
C ALA A 54 -18.46 22.25 1.30
N ASN A 55 -17.85 23.01 0.40
CA ASN A 55 -18.57 23.92 -0.51
C ASN A 55 -17.75 24.28 -1.75
N LYS A 56 -18.43 24.85 -2.76
CA LYS A 56 -17.85 25.26 -4.04
C LYS A 56 -16.69 26.28 -3.88
N THR A 57 -16.81 27.23 -2.96
CA THR A 57 -15.76 28.26 -2.76
C THR A 57 -14.45 27.64 -2.33
N GLN A 58 -14.48 26.67 -1.44
CA GLN A 58 -13.29 25.91 -1.05
C GLN A 58 -12.76 25.05 -2.21
N ALA A 59 -13.65 24.36 -2.93
CA ALA A 59 -13.26 23.52 -4.07
C ALA A 59 -12.54 24.31 -5.18
N LEU A 60 -12.98 25.53 -5.46
CA LEU A 60 -12.38 26.39 -6.47
C LEU A 60 -10.95 26.86 -6.15
N THR A 61 -10.49 26.71 -4.90
CA THR A 61 -9.10 27.01 -4.55
C THR A 61 -8.13 25.96 -5.08
N GLY A 62 -8.57 24.73 -5.28
CA GLY A 62 -7.71 23.59 -5.59
C GLY A 62 -6.76 23.19 -4.45
N ASP A 63 -6.84 23.88 -3.32
CA ASP A 63 -5.97 23.70 -2.15
C ASP A 63 -6.59 22.69 -1.17
N TYR A 64 -5.96 21.54 -1.01
CA TYR A 64 -6.44 20.47 -0.12
C TYR A 64 -6.54 20.90 1.34
N GLU A 65 -5.67 21.81 1.79
CA GLU A 65 -5.68 22.32 3.16
C GLU A 65 -6.90 23.18 3.49
N LYS A 66 -7.65 23.64 2.48
CA LYS A 66 -8.94 24.34 2.65
C LYS A 66 -10.09 23.39 2.90
N SER A 67 -9.89 22.08 2.70
CA SER A 67 -10.91 21.10 3.01
C SER A 67 -10.95 20.78 4.50
N PRO A 68 -12.11 20.81 5.18
CA PRO A 68 -12.24 20.32 6.54
C PRO A 68 -12.11 18.79 6.63
N TYR A 69 -12.01 18.12 5.50
CA TYR A 69 -11.91 16.67 5.38
C TYR A 69 -10.47 16.20 5.03
N TYR A 70 -9.48 17.05 5.27
CA TYR A 70 -8.07 16.81 5.01
C TYR A 70 -7.23 17.06 6.27
N GLN A 71 -6.29 16.19 6.54
CA GLN A 71 -5.34 16.35 7.65
C GLN A 71 -3.94 15.93 7.20
N LEU A 72 -3.06 16.90 7.02
CA LEU A 72 -1.66 16.65 6.66
C LEU A 72 -0.90 16.01 7.81
N LEU A 73 -0.16 14.95 7.52
CA LEU A 73 0.67 14.23 8.48
C LEU A 73 2.18 14.46 8.26
N ASN A 74 2.57 15.41 7.45
CA ASN A 74 3.97 15.79 7.23
C ASN A 74 4.60 16.39 8.51
N GLY A 75 5.93 16.50 8.50
CA GLY A 75 6.70 17.10 9.58
C GLY A 75 7.59 16.09 10.29
N THR A 76 7.79 16.25 11.59
CA THR A 76 8.68 15.39 12.36
C THR A 76 8.00 14.09 12.79
N TRP A 77 8.63 12.97 12.46
CA TRP A 77 8.22 11.62 12.87
C TRP A 77 9.31 10.99 13.74
N LYS A 78 8.96 10.03 14.57
CA LYS A 78 9.91 9.10 15.16
C LYS A 78 10.38 8.13 14.10
N PHE A 79 11.67 7.77 14.14
CA PHE A 79 12.30 6.92 13.14
C PHE A 79 13.28 5.94 13.75
N TYR A 80 13.16 4.68 13.41
CA TYR A 80 14.12 3.63 13.74
C TYR A 80 14.75 3.10 12.46
N TYR A 81 16.08 3.06 12.38
CA TYR A 81 16.80 2.58 11.21
C TYR A 81 17.70 1.41 11.56
N THR A 82 17.77 0.43 10.68
CA THR A 82 18.76 -0.66 10.74
C THR A 82 19.20 -1.06 9.33
N ASP A 83 20.48 -1.46 9.21
CA ASP A 83 21.05 -1.96 7.96
C ASP A 83 20.58 -3.39 7.59
N SER A 84 19.91 -4.07 8.51
CA SER A 84 19.38 -5.41 8.28
C SER A 84 18.03 -5.61 8.97
N TYR A 85 17.01 -6.04 8.21
CA TYR A 85 15.70 -6.38 8.78
C TYR A 85 15.77 -7.45 9.89
N LYS A 86 16.83 -8.27 9.89
CA LYS A 86 17.06 -9.30 10.92
C LYS A 86 17.38 -8.71 12.30
N GLN A 87 17.72 -7.43 12.36
CA GLN A 87 18.05 -6.68 13.59
C GLN A 87 16.88 -5.84 14.11
N LEU A 88 15.73 -5.89 13.45
CA LEU A 88 14.55 -5.18 13.93
C LEU A 88 14.12 -5.70 15.32
N PRO A 89 13.83 -4.83 16.29
CA PRO A 89 13.19 -5.24 17.53
C PRO A 89 11.86 -5.93 17.25
N ALA A 90 11.55 -6.98 18.01
CA ALA A 90 10.33 -7.76 17.83
C ALA A 90 9.06 -6.92 18.02
N ASP A 91 9.14 -5.87 18.86
CA ASP A 91 8.05 -4.97 19.21
C ASP A 91 7.99 -3.71 18.34
N VAL A 92 8.83 -3.59 17.30
CA VAL A 92 9.00 -2.34 16.53
C VAL A 92 7.72 -1.83 15.86
N THR A 93 6.75 -2.68 15.60
CA THR A 93 5.45 -2.33 15.03
C THR A 93 4.32 -2.26 16.04
N GLU A 94 4.57 -2.61 17.30
CA GLU A 94 3.58 -2.53 18.38
C GLU A 94 3.12 -1.09 18.63
N ALA A 95 1.97 -0.93 19.28
CA ALA A 95 1.44 0.39 19.63
C ALA A 95 2.32 1.14 20.61
N SER A 96 3.09 0.44 21.45
CA SER A 96 3.96 1.00 22.48
C SER A 96 5.28 0.22 22.55
N PRO A 97 6.16 0.34 21.54
CA PRO A 97 7.44 -0.34 21.58
C PRO A 97 8.43 0.37 22.50
N SER A 98 9.56 -0.30 22.74
CA SER A 98 10.72 0.36 23.32
C SER A 98 11.14 1.56 22.46
N GLU A 99 11.44 2.70 23.10
CA GLU A 99 11.95 3.90 22.40
C GLU A 99 13.47 3.89 22.22
N GLN A 100 14.15 2.83 22.62
CA GLN A 100 15.60 2.74 22.48
C GLN A 100 16.00 2.72 21.00
N GLY A 101 16.91 3.60 20.61
CA GLY A 101 17.40 3.71 19.23
C GLY A 101 16.53 4.51 18.27
N TRP A 102 15.37 4.99 18.73
CA TRP A 102 14.54 5.87 17.92
C TRP A 102 15.10 7.29 17.86
N GLN A 103 15.06 7.88 16.67
CA GLN A 103 15.48 9.24 16.38
C GLN A 103 14.32 10.02 15.75
N ASN A 104 14.56 11.25 15.35
CA ASN A 104 13.60 12.04 14.59
C ASN A 104 14.01 12.09 13.12
N ILE A 105 13.01 12.09 12.23
CA ILE A 105 13.18 12.28 10.81
C ILE A 105 12.10 13.22 10.26
N THR A 106 12.41 13.96 9.19
CA THR A 106 11.44 14.81 8.52
C THR A 106 10.73 14.02 7.42
N VAL A 107 9.39 14.12 7.39
CA VAL A 107 8.51 13.55 6.35
C VAL A 107 7.80 14.72 5.64
N PRO A 108 7.78 14.76 4.30
CA PRO A 108 8.48 13.86 3.38
C PRO A 108 9.99 14.07 3.39
N GLY A 109 10.72 13.02 2.99
CA GLY A 109 12.17 13.06 2.82
C GLY A 109 12.78 11.67 2.77
N ASN A 110 13.78 11.50 1.92
CA ASN A 110 14.54 10.28 1.89
C ASN A 110 15.46 10.16 3.13
N TRP A 111 15.58 8.98 3.69
CA TRP A 111 16.36 8.80 4.90
C TRP A 111 17.88 8.95 4.66
N GLU A 112 18.38 8.63 3.44
CA GLU A 112 19.80 8.72 3.12
C GLU A 112 20.31 10.17 3.16
N VAL A 113 19.49 11.13 2.74
CA VAL A 113 19.85 12.55 2.80
C VAL A 113 19.68 13.16 4.19
N GLN A 114 19.12 12.39 5.12
CA GLN A 114 18.95 12.77 6.52
C GLN A 114 19.93 12.02 7.47
N GLY A 115 20.94 11.32 6.87
CA GLY A 115 22.04 10.71 7.62
C GLY A 115 21.87 9.24 7.96
N PHE A 116 20.88 8.54 7.34
CA PHE A 116 20.66 7.12 7.59
C PHE A 116 20.98 6.29 6.33
N GLY A 117 21.90 5.33 6.47
CA GLY A 117 22.35 4.51 5.35
C GLY A 117 23.22 5.29 4.34
N THR A 118 23.26 4.82 3.11
CA THR A 118 24.13 5.37 2.06
C THR A 118 23.33 5.70 0.81
N ALA A 119 23.42 6.94 0.35
CA ALA A 119 22.89 7.35 -0.93
C ALA A 119 23.73 6.72 -2.06
N ILE A 120 23.07 6.04 -2.99
CA ILE A 120 23.70 5.37 -4.12
C ILE A 120 23.16 5.96 -5.42
N TYR A 121 24.06 6.29 -6.35
CA TYR A 121 23.68 6.61 -7.72
C TYR A 121 24.15 5.51 -8.66
N THR A 122 23.28 5.09 -9.56
CA THR A 122 23.65 4.25 -10.70
C THR A 122 22.69 4.54 -11.86
N ASN A 123 23.25 4.64 -13.06
CA ASN A 123 22.48 4.90 -14.27
C ASN A 123 21.82 3.63 -14.85
N HIS A 124 22.30 2.46 -14.47
CA HIS A 124 21.70 1.20 -14.90
C HIS A 124 21.96 0.10 -13.85
N GLY A 125 21.24 -1.00 -13.99
CA GLY A 125 21.40 -2.19 -13.15
C GLY A 125 20.84 -2.01 -11.75
N TYR A 126 21.13 -2.99 -10.92
CA TYR A 126 20.60 -3.11 -9.58
C TYR A 126 21.70 -2.85 -8.57
N GLU A 127 21.61 -1.78 -7.78
CA GLU A 127 22.60 -1.42 -6.76
C GLU A 127 22.78 -2.50 -5.69
N PHE A 128 21.76 -3.32 -5.46
CA PHE A 128 21.78 -4.42 -4.49
C PHE A 128 22.27 -5.76 -5.08
N GLN A 129 22.31 -5.87 -6.41
CA GLN A 129 22.86 -7.03 -7.15
C GLN A 129 23.55 -6.57 -8.43
N PRO A 130 24.70 -5.90 -8.33
CA PRO A 130 25.38 -5.31 -9.50
C PRO A 130 25.95 -6.35 -10.47
N LEU A 131 26.19 -7.56 -9.98
CA LEU A 131 26.73 -8.67 -10.78
C LEU A 131 25.75 -9.85 -10.76
N ASN A 132 25.37 -10.32 -11.96
CA ASN A 132 24.48 -11.47 -12.15
C ASN A 132 23.17 -11.40 -11.35
N PRO A 133 22.34 -10.39 -11.57
CA PRO A 133 21.06 -10.28 -10.88
C PRO A 133 20.18 -11.50 -11.13
N LYS A 134 19.55 -12.00 -10.08
CA LYS A 134 18.70 -13.19 -10.10
C LYS A 134 17.30 -12.85 -9.56
N PRO A 135 16.44 -12.14 -10.30
CA PRO A 135 15.10 -11.88 -9.84
C PRO A 135 14.35 -13.20 -9.51
N PRO A 136 13.54 -13.25 -8.44
CA PRO A 136 13.22 -12.17 -7.50
C PRO A 136 14.10 -12.14 -6.25
N GLN A 137 15.28 -12.75 -6.26
CA GLN A 137 16.14 -12.84 -5.08
C GLN A 137 16.60 -11.45 -4.61
N LEU A 138 16.41 -11.17 -3.34
CA LEU A 138 16.82 -9.94 -2.67
C LEU A 138 17.99 -10.20 -1.72
N PRO A 139 18.79 -9.16 -1.38
CA PRO A 139 19.87 -9.31 -0.41
C PRO A 139 19.36 -9.83 0.93
N GLU A 140 20.16 -10.68 1.57
CA GLU A 140 19.83 -11.15 2.93
C GLU A 140 19.82 -10.04 3.97
N ASN A 141 20.63 -9.01 3.76
CA ASN A 141 20.70 -7.82 4.60
C ASN A 141 20.03 -6.65 3.86
N THR A 142 18.72 -6.54 3.99
CA THR A 142 17.96 -5.42 3.44
C THR A 142 17.76 -4.38 4.56
N PRO A 143 18.21 -3.11 4.35
CA PRO A 143 17.96 -2.04 5.30
C PRO A 143 16.46 -1.75 5.45
N VAL A 144 16.08 -1.34 6.66
CA VAL A 144 14.69 -1.02 6.99
C VAL A 144 14.63 0.28 7.80
N GLY A 145 13.71 1.15 7.39
CA GLY A 145 13.30 2.31 8.16
C GLY A 145 11.90 2.12 8.71
N VAL A 146 11.71 2.37 10.02
CA VAL A 146 10.40 2.32 10.66
C VAL A 146 10.04 3.72 11.13
N TYR A 147 8.97 4.25 10.58
CA TYR A 147 8.43 5.57 10.87
C TYR A 147 7.26 5.44 11.84
N ARG A 148 7.14 6.37 12.79
CA ARG A 148 6.02 6.39 13.71
C ARG A 148 5.54 7.79 13.98
N ARG A 149 4.21 7.94 14.06
CA ARG A 149 3.54 9.18 14.43
C ARG A 149 2.26 8.89 15.20
N THR A 150 2.03 9.64 16.27
CA THR A 150 0.71 9.72 16.91
C THR A 150 -0.19 10.60 16.07
N ILE A 151 -1.40 10.14 15.79
CA ILE A 151 -2.42 10.84 15.03
C ILE A 151 -3.73 10.87 15.82
N THR A 152 -4.50 11.94 15.66
CA THR A 152 -5.87 12.05 16.20
C THR A 152 -6.80 12.38 15.06
N VAL A 153 -7.84 11.57 14.91
CA VAL A 153 -8.86 11.79 13.88
C VAL A 153 -9.83 12.87 14.38
N PRO A 154 -10.17 13.88 13.57
CA PRO A 154 -11.18 14.87 13.92
C PRO A 154 -12.53 14.24 14.25
N GLU A 155 -13.20 14.73 15.31
CA GLU A 155 -14.48 14.18 15.78
C GLU A 155 -15.62 14.36 14.75
N ASP A 156 -15.56 15.41 13.94
CA ASP A 156 -16.53 15.68 12.87
C ASP A 156 -16.41 14.74 11.66
N TRP A 157 -15.39 13.87 11.66
CA TRP A 157 -15.27 12.77 10.70
C TRP A 157 -16.03 11.50 11.14
N ASN A 158 -16.67 11.52 12.28
CA ASN A 158 -17.43 10.36 12.76
C ASN A 158 -18.53 9.96 11.75
N GLY A 159 -18.64 8.67 11.48
CA GLY A 159 -19.60 8.13 10.51
C GLY A 159 -19.20 8.28 9.04
N ARG A 160 -18.03 8.84 8.75
CA ARG A 160 -17.44 8.96 7.41
C ARG A 160 -16.46 7.81 7.14
N ASP A 161 -16.12 7.59 5.89
CA ASP A 161 -14.98 6.76 5.50
C ASP A 161 -13.70 7.58 5.65
N ILE A 162 -12.71 7.02 6.31
CA ILE A 162 -11.43 7.67 6.60
C ILE A 162 -10.33 6.90 5.87
N TYR A 163 -9.56 7.62 5.09
CA TYR A 163 -8.48 7.07 4.27
C TYR A 163 -7.14 7.61 4.74
N LEU A 164 -6.16 6.70 4.83
CA LEU A 164 -4.75 7.05 4.88
C LEU A 164 -4.22 7.09 3.45
N HIS A 165 -3.65 8.24 3.07
CA HIS A 165 -2.98 8.42 1.78
C HIS A 165 -1.47 8.56 1.98
N ILE A 166 -0.70 7.74 1.29
CA ILE A 166 0.77 7.81 1.22
C ILE A 166 1.10 8.07 -0.24
N ALA A 167 1.50 9.31 -0.56
CA ALA A 167 1.66 9.75 -1.94
C ALA A 167 2.90 9.14 -2.65
N GLY A 168 3.82 8.56 -1.89
CA GLY A 168 4.96 7.81 -2.39
C GLY A 168 5.90 7.37 -1.28
N ALA A 169 6.20 6.08 -1.24
CA ALA A 169 7.14 5.48 -0.28
C ALA A 169 7.94 4.37 -0.96
N LYS A 170 9.27 4.45 -0.87
CA LYS A 170 10.17 3.50 -1.53
C LYS A 170 10.92 2.65 -0.50
N SER A 171 10.88 1.34 -0.62
CA SER A 171 10.29 0.45 -1.62
C SER A 171 9.08 -0.29 -1.03
N GLY A 172 9.24 -1.45 -0.42
CA GLY A 172 8.13 -2.20 0.20
C GLY A 172 7.66 -1.56 1.51
N CYS A 173 6.46 -1.03 1.55
CA CYS A 173 5.89 -0.30 2.69
C CYS A 173 4.76 -1.09 3.35
N TYR A 174 4.98 -1.52 4.59
CA TYR A 174 3.93 -2.05 5.47
C TYR A 174 3.32 -0.93 6.29
N VAL A 175 2.01 -0.95 6.42
CA VAL A 175 1.22 0.02 7.19
C VAL A 175 0.63 -0.66 8.41
N TYR A 176 0.82 -0.05 9.59
CA TYR A 176 0.25 -0.50 10.86
C TYR A 176 -0.50 0.65 11.53
N LEU A 177 -1.64 0.34 12.12
CA LEU A 177 -2.36 1.23 13.02
C LEU A 177 -2.59 0.53 14.36
N ASN A 178 -2.16 1.18 15.43
CA ASN A 178 -2.29 0.66 16.80
C ASN A 178 -1.69 -0.75 16.97
N GLY A 179 -0.57 -1.03 16.29
CA GLY A 179 0.12 -2.33 16.31
C GLY A 179 -0.48 -3.40 15.41
N LYS A 180 -1.58 -3.12 14.72
CA LYS A 180 -2.23 -4.05 13.79
C LYS A 180 -1.88 -3.70 12.35
N GLU A 181 -1.55 -4.71 11.56
CA GLU A 181 -1.29 -4.52 10.15
C GLU A 181 -2.57 -4.08 9.42
N VAL A 182 -2.45 -3.01 8.67
CA VAL A 182 -3.50 -2.47 7.79
C VAL A 182 -3.32 -2.98 6.37
N GLY A 183 -2.07 -2.95 5.86
CA GLY A 183 -1.79 -3.37 4.50
C GLY A 183 -0.34 -3.17 4.08
N TYR A 184 -0.13 -3.38 2.80
CA TYR A 184 1.19 -3.36 2.16
C TYR A 184 1.12 -2.74 0.76
N ASN A 185 2.22 -2.13 0.31
CA ASN A 185 2.40 -1.67 -1.07
C ASN A 185 3.89 -1.62 -1.43
N GLU A 186 4.23 -1.99 -2.68
CA GLU A 186 5.59 -1.87 -3.21
C GLU A 186 5.70 -1.09 -4.53
N ASP A 187 4.63 -0.41 -4.93
CA ASP A 187 4.64 0.57 -6.02
C ASP A 187 5.10 1.92 -5.45
N SER A 188 6.40 2.20 -5.56
CA SER A 188 7.05 3.28 -4.82
C SER A 188 6.64 4.68 -5.23
N LYS A 189 6.26 4.88 -6.50
CA LYS A 189 6.09 6.21 -7.08
C LYS A 189 4.64 6.64 -7.22
N ASN A 190 3.72 5.71 -7.08
CA ASN A 190 2.30 5.98 -7.10
C ASN A 190 1.71 6.03 -5.69
N PRO A 191 0.61 6.76 -5.50
CA PRO A 191 -0.08 6.81 -4.23
C PRO A 191 -0.62 5.45 -3.80
N ALA A 192 -0.57 5.17 -2.50
CA ALA A 192 -1.27 4.07 -1.87
C ALA A 192 -2.31 4.63 -0.89
N GLU A 193 -3.55 4.20 -1.01
CA GLU A 193 -4.66 4.59 -0.14
C GLU A 193 -5.21 3.37 0.60
N TYR A 194 -5.59 3.58 1.86
CA TYR A 194 -6.14 2.54 2.73
C TYR A 194 -7.36 3.07 3.46
N LEU A 195 -8.49 2.37 3.37
CA LEU A 195 -9.66 2.62 4.21
C LEU A 195 -9.34 2.13 5.63
N VAL A 196 -9.22 3.03 6.60
CA VAL A 196 -8.63 2.71 7.90
C VAL A 196 -9.61 2.66 9.07
N ASN A 197 -10.91 2.80 8.81
CA ASN A 197 -11.94 2.87 9.87
C ASN A 197 -11.85 1.73 10.89
N ASP A 198 -11.63 0.50 10.46
CA ASP A 198 -11.64 -0.70 11.33
C ASP A 198 -10.40 -0.79 12.26
N TRP A 199 -9.36 -0.02 11.98
CA TRP A 199 -8.12 0.03 12.77
C TRP A 199 -8.05 1.24 13.69
N LEU A 200 -8.91 2.26 13.47
CA LEU A 200 -8.95 3.47 14.29
C LEU A 200 -9.70 3.24 15.60
N LYS A 201 -9.27 3.93 16.64
CA LYS A 201 -9.94 4.03 17.94
C LYS A 201 -10.22 5.50 18.26
N PRO A 202 -11.16 5.82 19.16
CA PRO A 202 -11.36 7.18 19.65
C PRO A 202 -10.08 7.75 20.27
N GLY A 203 -9.81 9.02 20.03
CA GLY A 203 -8.63 9.72 20.54
C GLY A 203 -7.37 9.43 19.75
N GLU A 204 -6.26 9.24 20.48
CA GLU A 204 -4.95 9.05 19.88
C GLU A 204 -4.77 7.66 19.27
N ASN A 205 -4.23 7.63 18.06
CA ASN A 205 -3.85 6.44 17.33
C ASN A 205 -2.37 6.48 16.99
N VAL A 206 -1.74 5.32 16.89
CA VAL A 206 -0.33 5.20 16.51
C VAL A 206 -0.25 4.65 15.10
N LEU A 207 0.19 5.49 14.17
CA LEU A 207 0.52 5.10 12.80
C LEU A 207 1.99 4.70 12.73
N THR A 208 2.25 3.49 12.21
CA THR A 208 3.62 3.00 11.98
C THR A 208 3.75 2.54 10.53
N LEU A 209 4.78 3.04 9.84
CA LEU A 209 5.13 2.63 8.48
C LEU A 209 6.49 1.93 8.53
N LYS A 210 6.54 0.65 8.16
CA LYS A 210 7.79 -0.13 8.07
C LYS A 210 8.17 -0.28 6.61
N ILE A 211 9.28 0.34 6.21
CA ILE A 211 9.70 0.46 4.82
C ILE A 211 11.01 -0.30 4.62
N PHE A 212 10.99 -1.27 3.72
CA PHE A 212 12.17 -2.00 3.26
C PHE A 212 12.84 -1.21 2.13
N ARG A 213 14.17 -1.08 2.18
CA ARG A 213 14.92 -0.40 1.11
C ARG A 213 14.71 -1.08 -0.23
N TRP A 214 14.63 -2.40 -0.23
CA TRP A 214 14.41 -3.23 -1.42
C TRP A 214 13.25 -4.19 -1.20
N SER A 215 12.46 -4.35 -2.25
CA SER A 215 11.38 -5.32 -2.38
C SER A 215 11.44 -5.97 -3.76
N THR A 216 10.55 -6.90 -4.05
CA THR A 216 10.48 -7.50 -5.39
C THR A 216 10.20 -6.44 -6.46
N GLY A 217 9.44 -5.39 -6.15
CA GLY A 217 9.19 -4.23 -7.01
C GLY A 217 10.47 -3.45 -7.38
N SER A 218 11.51 -3.52 -6.55
CA SER A 218 12.78 -2.84 -6.84
C SER A 218 13.42 -3.29 -8.16
N TYR A 219 13.13 -4.51 -8.62
CA TYR A 219 13.59 -4.97 -9.93
C TYR A 219 12.95 -4.22 -11.10
N LEU A 220 11.79 -3.62 -10.90
CA LEU A 220 11.06 -2.84 -11.92
C LEU A 220 11.34 -1.34 -11.82
N GLU A 221 11.97 -0.88 -10.74
CA GLU A 221 12.13 0.53 -10.40
C GLU A 221 13.59 1.04 -10.49
N CYS A 222 14.44 0.32 -11.21
CA CYS A 222 15.86 0.67 -11.35
C CYS A 222 16.12 1.53 -12.59
N GLN A 223 15.54 2.74 -12.65
CA GLN A 223 15.80 3.73 -13.70
C GLN A 223 17.11 4.51 -13.43
N ASP A 224 17.51 5.36 -14.38
CA ASP A 224 18.68 6.23 -14.26
C ASP A 224 18.43 7.40 -13.30
N PHE A 225 18.62 7.16 -12.00
CA PHE A 225 18.50 8.17 -10.94
C PHE A 225 19.05 7.67 -9.59
N TRP A 226 19.07 8.54 -8.60
CA TRP A 226 19.50 8.19 -7.25
C TRP A 226 18.64 7.09 -6.63
N ARG A 227 19.29 6.15 -5.96
CA ARG A 227 18.69 5.06 -5.19
C ARG A 227 18.48 5.51 -3.76
N LEU A 228 17.42 6.28 -3.56
CA LEU A 228 17.01 6.80 -2.26
C LEU A 228 15.74 6.10 -1.80
N SER A 229 15.51 6.09 -0.50
CA SER A 229 14.43 5.34 0.14
C SER A 229 13.67 6.19 1.16
N GLY A 230 12.54 5.71 1.62
CA GLY A 230 11.72 6.39 2.59
C GLY A 230 10.45 7.01 2.01
N ILE A 231 9.88 7.94 2.72
CA ILE A 231 8.62 8.61 2.35
C ILE A 231 8.95 9.84 1.52
N GLU A 232 8.75 9.75 0.21
CA GLU A 232 9.22 10.78 -0.73
C GLU A 232 8.23 11.93 -0.93
N ARG A 233 6.97 11.72 -0.61
CA ARG A 233 5.87 12.68 -0.80
C ARG A 233 4.95 12.69 0.41
N ASP A 234 3.91 13.52 0.34
CA ASP A 234 2.98 13.77 1.43
C ASP A 234 2.35 12.50 1.98
N VAL A 235 2.11 12.52 3.28
CA VAL A 235 1.25 11.58 3.99
C VAL A 235 0.12 12.37 4.62
N PHE A 236 -1.11 11.94 4.41
CA PHE A 236 -2.27 12.62 4.99
C PHE A 236 -3.44 11.66 5.23
N LEU A 237 -4.34 12.08 6.11
CA LEU A 237 -5.66 11.51 6.22
C LEU A 237 -6.65 12.37 5.45
N TYR A 238 -7.66 11.74 4.86
CA TYR A 238 -8.83 12.44 4.37
C TYR A 238 -10.09 11.64 4.65
N SER A 239 -11.24 12.31 4.64
CA SER A 239 -12.51 11.63 4.86
C SER A 239 -13.53 11.94 3.78
N GLN A 240 -14.37 10.96 3.47
CA GLN A 240 -15.45 11.06 2.51
C GLN A 240 -16.76 10.53 3.11
N PRO A 241 -17.94 10.98 2.61
CA PRO A 241 -19.17 10.29 2.92
C PRO A 241 -19.12 8.82 2.48
N LYS A 242 -19.80 7.92 3.21
CA LYS A 242 -19.86 6.49 2.85
C LYS A 242 -20.47 6.22 1.48
N ALA A 243 -21.27 7.14 0.94
CA ALA A 243 -21.68 7.13 -0.46
C ALA A 243 -21.07 8.37 -1.13
N SER A 244 -20.16 8.16 -2.07
CA SER A 244 -19.35 9.23 -2.64
C SER A 244 -18.83 8.85 -4.04
N VAL A 245 -18.24 9.83 -4.71
CA VAL A 245 -17.48 9.58 -5.94
C VAL A 245 -16.24 8.77 -5.59
N GLN A 246 -16.06 7.64 -6.27
CA GLN A 246 -14.85 6.81 -6.18
C GLN A 246 -13.78 7.32 -7.13
N ASP A 247 -14.18 7.53 -8.39
CA ASP A 247 -13.28 8.01 -9.44
C ASP A 247 -14.05 8.78 -10.50
N PHE A 248 -13.34 9.52 -11.34
CA PHE A 248 -13.93 10.14 -12.53
C PHE A 248 -12.93 10.17 -13.67
N ARG A 249 -13.45 10.12 -14.89
CA ARG A 249 -12.67 10.24 -16.11
C ARG A 249 -13.27 11.30 -17.02
N ILE A 250 -12.43 12.27 -17.41
CA ILE A 250 -12.78 13.29 -18.38
C ILE A 250 -12.12 12.94 -19.72
N THR A 251 -12.92 13.00 -20.79
CA THR A 251 -12.43 12.93 -22.15
C THR A 251 -12.91 14.17 -22.89
N SER A 252 -11.96 14.97 -23.36
CA SER A 252 -12.22 16.15 -24.17
C SER A 252 -11.60 15.97 -25.55
N THR A 253 -12.41 16.13 -26.58
CA THR A 253 -11.99 15.98 -27.97
C THR A 253 -12.78 16.95 -28.85
N LEU A 254 -12.49 16.97 -30.13
CA LEU A 254 -13.28 17.66 -31.14
C LEU A 254 -14.19 16.69 -31.90
N ASP A 255 -15.22 17.22 -32.52
CA ASP A 255 -16.02 16.48 -33.50
C ASP A 255 -15.20 16.17 -34.77
N ASP A 256 -15.75 15.38 -35.67
CA ASP A 256 -15.09 14.98 -36.93
C ASP A 256 -14.80 16.17 -37.86
N THR A 257 -15.46 17.30 -37.63
CA THR A 257 -15.26 18.54 -38.41
C THR A 257 -14.25 19.49 -37.76
N TYR A 258 -13.74 19.17 -36.55
CA TYR A 258 -12.84 19.96 -35.74
C TYR A 258 -13.39 21.35 -35.37
N LYS A 259 -14.72 21.52 -35.34
CA LYS A 259 -15.40 22.79 -35.02
C LYS A 259 -15.99 22.81 -33.62
N ASP A 260 -16.58 21.70 -33.18
CA ASP A 260 -17.26 21.63 -31.90
C ASP A 260 -16.48 20.77 -30.90
N GLY A 261 -16.41 21.24 -29.66
CA GLY A 261 -15.81 20.49 -28.55
C GLY A 261 -16.77 19.41 -28.05
N ILE A 262 -16.26 18.20 -27.83
CA ILE A 262 -16.98 17.11 -27.20
C ILE A 262 -16.41 16.89 -25.81
N PHE A 263 -17.21 17.07 -24.80
CA PHE A 263 -16.88 16.78 -23.40
C PHE A 263 -17.63 15.54 -22.93
N ARG A 264 -16.91 14.58 -22.36
CA ARG A 264 -17.47 13.39 -21.72
C ARG A 264 -16.93 13.26 -20.32
N LEU A 265 -17.82 13.05 -19.36
CA LEU A 265 -17.52 12.80 -17.96
C LEU A 265 -18.09 11.43 -17.58
N ALA A 266 -17.25 10.48 -17.22
CA ALA A 266 -17.61 9.23 -16.57
C ALA A 266 -17.32 9.37 -15.07
N ILE A 267 -18.24 8.92 -14.22
CA ILE A 267 -18.12 9.00 -12.76
C ILE A 267 -18.40 7.61 -12.19
N ASP A 268 -17.48 7.12 -11.38
CA ASP A 268 -17.62 5.89 -10.62
C ASP A 268 -18.03 6.25 -9.18
N LEU A 269 -19.10 5.64 -8.71
CA LEU A 269 -19.68 5.87 -7.39
C LEU A 269 -19.45 4.66 -6.50
N LYS A 270 -19.13 4.91 -5.23
CA LYS A 270 -19.08 3.87 -4.20
C LYS A 270 -20.18 4.08 -3.16
N ASN A 271 -20.62 2.99 -2.51
CA ASN A 271 -21.54 3.03 -1.40
C ASN A 271 -21.14 2.00 -0.33
N HIS A 272 -20.54 2.46 0.74
CA HIS A 272 -20.21 1.66 1.93
C HIS A 272 -21.31 1.72 3.00
N ARG A 273 -22.52 2.18 2.66
CA ARG A 273 -23.69 2.09 3.54
C ARG A 273 -24.28 0.69 3.49
N THR A 274 -24.99 0.32 4.55
CA THR A 274 -25.76 -0.92 4.58
C THR A 274 -27.06 -0.87 3.75
N ALA A 275 -27.50 0.33 3.38
CA ALA A 275 -28.70 0.57 2.58
C ALA A 275 -28.37 1.20 1.22
N THR A 276 -29.29 1.05 0.27
CA THR A 276 -29.24 1.75 -1.02
C THR A 276 -29.14 3.26 -0.81
N ALA A 277 -28.27 3.93 -1.54
CA ALA A 277 -28.15 5.38 -1.57
C ALA A 277 -28.72 5.92 -2.89
N ASN A 278 -29.59 6.91 -2.80
CA ASN A 278 -29.96 7.74 -3.94
C ASN A 278 -29.03 8.95 -3.94
N LEU A 279 -28.31 9.14 -5.02
CA LEU A 279 -27.39 10.25 -5.20
C LEU A 279 -27.88 11.11 -6.35
N GLU A 280 -27.87 12.42 -6.15
CA GLU A 280 -28.05 13.42 -7.20
C GLU A 280 -26.72 14.13 -7.39
N GLY A 281 -26.30 14.28 -8.64
CA GLY A 281 -25.02 14.90 -9.01
C GLY A 281 -25.22 15.97 -10.07
N SER A 282 -24.41 17.03 -10.00
CA SER A 282 -24.29 18.03 -11.05
C SER A 282 -22.81 18.31 -11.32
N TYR A 283 -22.50 18.74 -12.53
CA TYR A 283 -21.16 19.20 -12.89
C TYR A 283 -21.23 20.59 -13.53
N GLU A 284 -20.15 21.31 -13.45
CA GLU A 284 -20.02 22.66 -14.04
C GLU A 284 -18.63 22.75 -14.69
N LEU A 285 -18.58 23.25 -15.91
CA LEU A 285 -17.35 23.65 -16.59
C LEU A 285 -17.13 25.14 -16.34
N LEU A 286 -15.92 25.51 -15.91
CA LEU A 286 -15.55 26.88 -15.55
C LEU A 286 -14.46 27.40 -16.50
#